data_0466e6b9c680925680b706e55b5a3a34
#
_entry.id   0466e6b9c680925680b706e55b5a3a34
#
_cell.length_a   1.000
_cell.length_b   1.000
_cell.length_c   1.000
_cell.angle_alpha   90.00
_cell.angle_beta   90.00
_cell.angle_gamma   90.00
#
_symmetry.space_group_name_H-M   'P 1'
#
loop_
_entity.id
_entity.type
_entity.pdbx_description
1 polymer ?
#
loop_
_entity_poly.entity_id
_entity_poly.type
_entity_poly.pdbx_seq_one_letter_code
_entity_poly.pdbx_strand_id
1 'polypeptide(L)'
;MMTLAKDKLPATFPRPTEVQYLVCCDMDETYIPYHLDNQMTSGITELEHFLLEEGEKKGILLGWITGTNKTSALRKAKRTISQSPHFLCCSLGTEFYWITQGELVPSTTWQQRIATSGYQQQKVDQIVEQILAQGIRLDRQPEDYQGPYKTSFYYLIRDEVEKDIAWIRSLAEQAQLRVLITKANPAAGDPENSYDVDFIPKCCGKDQAVLFLMEELKLDKQQVLAFGDSANDFAMFAVAGNGYLVANADKQAIEQYGKCLDKPYCHGILSVLRQLP
;
A
#
# COMPACT_ATOMS: atom_id res chain seq x y z
N MET A 1 -27.05 -6.51 -19.10
CA MET A 1 -26.18 -5.39 -19.45
C MET A 1 -26.33 -4.27 -18.42
N MET A 2 -25.88 -4.50 -17.16
CA MET A 2 -25.92 -3.53 -16.05
C MET A 2 -24.88 -3.92 -14.97
N THR A 3 -23.59 -3.89 -15.35
CA THR A 3 -22.50 -4.24 -14.39
C THR A 3 -21.36 -3.20 -14.35
N LEU A 4 -21.44 -2.12 -15.13
CA LEU A 4 -20.35 -1.13 -15.27
C LEU A 4 -20.37 0.01 -14.23
N ALA A 5 -21.40 0.12 -13.39
CA ALA A 5 -21.51 1.23 -12.43
C ALA A 5 -20.87 0.95 -11.06
N LYS A 6 -20.47 -0.30 -10.76
CA LYS A 6 -19.97 -0.69 -9.41
C LYS A 6 -18.52 -0.30 -9.13
N ASP A 7 -17.69 -0.19 -10.13
CA ASP A 7 -16.23 -0.01 -9.95
C ASP A 7 -15.72 1.40 -10.27
N LYS A 8 -16.60 2.32 -10.65
CA LYS A 8 -16.20 3.69 -10.98
C LYS A 8 -16.03 4.55 -9.73
N LEU A 9 -14.88 5.18 -9.61
CA LEU A 9 -14.54 6.19 -8.61
C LEU A 9 -14.99 7.59 -9.06
N PRO A 10 -14.93 8.62 -8.20
CA PRO A 10 -15.04 10.02 -8.61
C PRO A 10 -14.05 10.40 -9.73
N ALA A 11 -14.23 11.56 -10.33
CA ALA A 11 -13.31 12.08 -11.35
C ALA A 11 -11.86 12.07 -10.84
N THR A 12 -10.91 11.76 -11.73
CA THR A 12 -9.48 11.75 -11.39
C THR A 12 -8.94 13.18 -11.39
N PHE A 13 -8.00 13.50 -10.50
CA PHE A 13 -7.26 14.76 -10.55
C PHE A 13 -6.72 15.04 -11.96
N PRO A 14 -6.59 16.32 -12.38
CA PRO A 14 -5.92 16.67 -13.62
C PRO A 14 -4.51 16.06 -13.64
N ARG A 15 -4.19 15.35 -14.73
CA ARG A 15 -2.88 14.71 -14.86
C ARG A 15 -1.86 15.71 -15.38
N PRO A 16 -0.71 15.88 -14.71
CA PRO A 16 0.33 16.78 -15.20
C PRO A 16 0.88 16.30 -16.54
N THR A 17 1.17 17.25 -17.43
CA THR A 17 1.82 16.98 -18.72
C THR A 17 3.24 16.44 -18.51
N GLU A 18 3.94 16.98 -17.50
CA GLU A 18 5.25 16.52 -17.04
C GLU A 18 5.20 16.27 -15.54
N VAL A 19 5.61 15.07 -15.11
CA VAL A 19 5.63 14.72 -13.70
C VAL A 19 6.93 15.24 -13.07
N GLN A 20 6.80 16.17 -12.12
CA GLN A 20 7.91 16.70 -11.33
C GLN A 20 8.00 16.00 -9.97
N TYR A 21 6.85 15.61 -9.42
CA TYR A 21 6.76 14.96 -8.11
C TYR A 21 5.81 13.77 -8.17
N LEU A 22 6.34 12.62 -7.73
CA LEU A 22 5.55 11.42 -7.47
C LEU A 22 5.21 11.38 -5.99
N VAL A 23 3.92 11.37 -5.69
CA VAL A 23 3.39 11.32 -4.32
C VAL A 23 2.72 9.98 -4.08
N CYS A 24 3.35 9.14 -3.26
CA CYS A 24 2.90 7.81 -2.90
C CYS A 24 2.36 7.83 -1.46
N CYS A 25 1.07 7.60 -1.30
CA CYS A 25 0.44 7.57 0.01
C CYS A 25 0.00 6.15 0.34
N ASP A 26 0.22 5.69 1.57
CA ASP A 26 -0.63 4.63 2.07
C ASP A 26 -2.08 5.12 2.13
N MET A 27 -3.02 4.20 2.13
CA MET A 27 -4.44 4.54 2.06
C MET A 27 -5.05 4.63 3.46
N ASP A 28 -4.98 3.53 4.21
CA ASP A 28 -5.64 3.39 5.50
C ASP A 28 -4.85 4.13 6.58
N GLU A 29 -5.54 4.92 7.42
CA GLU A 29 -4.94 5.74 8.50
C GLU A 29 -3.85 6.75 8.02
N THR A 30 -3.59 6.81 6.72
CA THR A 30 -2.71 7.84 6.13
C THR A 30 -3.50 8.84 5.30
N TYR A 31 -4.21 8.38 4.27
CA TYR A 31 -5.07 9.22 3.43
C TYR A 31 -6.53 9.15 3.89
N ILE A 32 -7.03 7.95 4.18
CA ILE A 32 -8.40 7.66 4.57
C ILE A 32 -8.44 7.14 6.00
N PRO A 33 -8.98 7.91 6.95
CA PRO A 33 -9.21 7.46 8.32
C PRO A 33 -10.23 6.33 8.41
N TYR A 34 -10.07 5.42 9.36
CA TYR A 34 -11.10 4.40 9.66
C TYR A 34 -12.39 5.02 10.19
N HIS A 35 -12.26 6.09 10.97
CA HIS A 35 -13.38 6.83 11.51
C HIS A 35 -13.30 8.28 11.04
N LEU A 36 -14.30 8.73 10.30
CA LEU A 36 -14.36 10.09 9.79
C LEU A 36 -15.03 11.01 10.82
N ASP A 37 -14.39 12.13 11.09
CA ASP A 37 -14.96 13.30 11.77
C ASP A 37 -14.89 14.54 10.87
N ASN A 38 -15.36 15.68 11.37
CA ASN A 38 -15.35 16.93 10.61
C ASN A 38 -13.94 17.41 10.28
N GLN A 39 -12.98 17.23 11.18
CA GLN A 39 -11.59 17.65 10.99
C GLN A 39 -10.91 16.79 9.92
N MET A 40 -11.08 15.47 9.98
CA MET A 40 -10.51 14.55 9.00
C MET A 40 -11.10 14.77 7.62
N THR A 41 -12.43 15.00 7.55
CA THR A 41 -13.12 15.33 6.29
C THR A 41 -12.61 16.65 5.70
N SER A 42 -12.35 17.66 6.52
CA SER A 42 -11.78 18.93 6.04
C SER A 42 -10.38 18.75 5.46
N GLY A 43 -9.54 17.89 6.07
CA GLY A 43 -8.20 17.59 5.57
C GLY A 43 -8.20 16.97 4.19
N ILE A 44 -9.11 16.03 3.94
CA ILE A 44 -9.30 15.43 2.61
C ILE A 44 -9.75 16.50 1.61
N THR A 45 -10.78 17.29 1.96
CA THR A 45 -11.33 18.33 1.10
C THR A 45 -10.28 19.40 0.76
N GLU A 46 -9.48 19.84 1.73
CA GLU A 46 -8.42 20.82 1.51
C GLU A 46 -7.30 20.29 0.61
N LEU A 47 -6.92 19.02 0.80
CA LEU A 47 -5.92 18.37 -0.06
C LEU A 47 -6.44 18.21 -1.49
N GLU A 48 -7.69 17.77 -1.66
CA GLU A 48 -8.32 17.64 -2.97
C GLU A 48 -8.43 19.00 -3.69
N HIS A 49 -8.82 20.05 -2.98
CA HIS A 49 -8.89 21.40 -3.53
C HIS A 49 -7.50 21.90 -3.99
N PHE A 50 -6.47 21.71 -3.15
CA PHE A 50 -5.10 22.04 -3.52
C PHE A 50 -4.63 21.29 -4.78
N LEU A 51 -4.90 19.99 -4.87
CA LEU A 51 -4.49 19.18 -6.02
C LEU A 51 -5.26 19.56 -7.29
N LEU A 52 -6.52 19.98 -7.19
CA LEU A 52 -7.29 20.49 -8.33
C LEU A 52 -6.74 21.83 -8.84
N GLU A 53 -6.30 22.72 -7.96
CA GLU A 53 -5.83 24.06 -8.33
C GLU A 53 -4.36 24.09 -8.74
N GLU A 54 -3.51 23.34 -8.04
CA GLU A 54 -2.06 23.44 -8.13
C GLU A 54 -1.37 22.16 -8.59
N GLY A 55 -2.05 21.01 -8.47
CA GLY A 55 -1.43 19.70 -8.72
C GLY A 55 -0.85 19.55 -10.13
N GLU A 56 -1.61 19.91 -11.14
CA GLU A 56 -1.15 19.86 -12.53
C GLU A 56 0.00 20.84 -12.78
N LYS A 57 -0.09 22.07 -12.29
CA LYS A 57 0.91 23.13 -12.46
C LYS A 57 2.26 22.78 -11.83
N LYS A 58 2.20 22.15 -10.63
CA LYS A 58 3.39 21.69 -9.90
C LYS A 58 3.92 20.33 -10.38
N GLY A 59 3.26 19.71 -11.35
CA GLY A 59 3.67 18.40 -11.86
C GLY A 59 3.46 17.26 -10.85
N ILE A 60 2.43 17.32 -9.99
CA ILE A 60 2.18 16.33 -8.96
C ILE A 60 1.37 15.15 -9.53
N LEU A 61 1.96 13.96 -9.49
CA LEU A 61 1.25 12.70 -9.72
C LEU A 61 1.08 11.98 -8.38
N LEU A 62 -0.15 11.94 -7.87
CA LEU A 62 -0.46 11.33 -6.57
C LEU A 62 -1.22 10.02 -6.74
N GLY A 63 -0.89 9.02 -5.93
CA GLY A 63 -1.64 7.76 -5.87
C GLY A 63 -1.48 7.00 -4.56
N TRP A 64 -2.25 5.93 -4.46
CA TRP A 64 -2.26 5.07 -3.27
C TRP A 64 -1.51 3.78 -3.49
N ILE A 65 -0.75 3.37 -2.45
CA ILE A 65 -0.05 2.09 -2.38
C ILE A 65 -0.44 1.43 -1.06
N THR A 66 -1.34 0.44 -1.10
CA THR A 66 -1.96 -0.15 0.09
C THR A 66 -1.89 -1.67 0.13
N GLY A 67 -1.90 -2.24 1.34
CA GLY A 67 -2.10 -3.67 1.56
C GLY A 67 -3.54 -4.12 1.31
N THR A 68 -4.49 -3.20 1.41
CA THR A 68 -5.92 -3.46 1.25
C THR A 68 -6.25 -3.96 -0.16
N ASN A 69 -7.16 -4.92 -0.28
CA ASN A 69 -7.61 -5.44 -1.57
C ASN A 69 -8.43 -4.39 -2.35
N LYS A 70 -8.50 -4.56 -3.68
CA LYS A 70 -9.19 -3.65 -4.59
C LYS A 70 -10.63 -3.33 -4.15
N THR A 71 -11.42 -4.33 -3.85
CA THR A 71 -12.84 -4.15 -3.50
C THR A 71 -13.02 -3.28 -2.25
N SER A 72 -12.23 -3.55 -1.22
CA SER A 72 -12.26 -2.76 0.02
C SER A 72 -11.72 -1.35 -0.19
N ALA A 73 -10.62 -1.18 -0.96
CA ALA A 73 -10.08 0.13 -1.30
C ALA A 73 -11.10 0.99 -2.05
N LEU A 74 -11.76 0.46 -3.07
CA LEU A 74 -12.80 1.16 -3.81
C LEU A 74 -14.00 1.53 -2.94
N ARG A 75 -14.43 0.63 -2.05
CA ARG A 75 -15.55 0.88 -1.13
C ARG A 75 -15.24 2.01 -0.16
N LYS A 76 -14.03 2.05 0.41
CA LYS A 76 -13.56 3.13 1.29
C LYS A 76 -13.48 4.45 0.52
N ALA A 77 -12.82 4.45 -0.63
CA ALA A 77 -12.64 5.63 -1.47
C ALA A 77 -13.98 6.27 -1.82
N LYS A 78 -14.95 5.52 -2.36
CA LYS A 78 -16.28 6.04 -2.75
C LYS A 78 -17.07 6.73 -1.64
N ARG A 79 -16.76 6.41 -0.39
CA ARG A 79 -17.45 7.01 0.78
C ARG A 79 -16.76 8.27 1.27
N THR A 80 -15.51 8.49 0.85
CA THR A 80 -14.62 9.42 1.54
C THR A 80 -14.13 10.54 0.65
N ILE A 81 -13.81 10.24 -0.62
CA ILE A 81 -13.20 11.20 -1.53
C ILE A 81 -14.21 11.78 -2.52
N SER A 82 -13.96 13.01 -2.99
CA SER A 82 -14.65 13.65 -4.10
C SER A 82 -13.84 13.67 -5.40
N GLN A 83 -12.53 13.42 -5.31
CA GLN A 83 -11.62 13.29 -6.45
C GLN A 83 -10.74 12.04 -6.29
N SER A 84 -10.47 11.36 -7.39
CA SER A 84 -9.63 10.17 -7.39
C SER A 84 -8.15 10.48 -7.63
N PRO A 85 -7.24 9.73 -7.00
CA PRO A 85 -5.82 9.80 -7.33
C PRO A 85 -5.55 9.28 -8.75
N HIS A 86 -4.30 9.39 -9.21
CA HIS A 86 -3.91 8.98 -10.56
C HIS A 86 -3.64 7.47 -10.68
N PHE A 87 -3.34 6.81 -9.57
CA PHE A 87 -3.11 5.36 -9.54
C PHE A 87 -3.50 4.73 -8.20
N LEU A 88 -3.76 3.44 -8.26
CA LEU A 88 -3.98 2.57 -7.11
C LEU A 88 -3.11 1.32 -7.27
N CYS A 89 -2.17 1.11 -6.34
CA CYS A 89 -1.47 -0.14 -6.15
C CYS A 89 -2.02 -0.80 -4.88
N CYS A 90 -2.64 -1.96 -4.99
CA CYS A 90 -3.35 -2.61 -3.89
C CYS A 90 -2.95 -4.07 -3.71
N SER A 91 -3.54 -4.75 -2.72
CA SER A 91 -3.22 -6.15 -2.41
C SER A 91 -1.71 -6.39 -2.23
N LEU A 92 -1.03 -5.54 -1.44
CA LEU A 92 0.43 -5.59 -1.22
C LEU A 92 1.26 -5.47 -2.51
N GLY A 93 0.77 -4.73 -3.50
CA GLY A 93 1.48 -4.54 -4.76
C GLY A 93 1.25 -5.65 -5.79
N THR A 94 0.36 -6.60 -5.53
CA THR A 94 0.04 -7.63 -6.53
C THR A 94 -0.91 -7.15 -7.62
N GLU A 95 -1.52 -5.98 -7.42
CA GLU A 95 -2.41 -5.34 -8.38
C GLU A 95 -2.03 -3.86 -8.54
N PHE A 96 -1.93 -3.39 -9.78
CA PHE A 96 -1.66 -1.98 -10.10
C PHE A 96 -2.60 -1.47 -11.18
N TYR A 97 -3.24 -0.35 -10.90
CA TYR A 97 -4.20 0.31 -11.78
C TYR A 97 -3.85 1.78 -11.96
N TRP A 98 -3.82 2.25 -13.20
CA TRP A 98 -3.96 3.66 -13.50
C TRP A 98 -5.43 4.05 -13.35
N ILE A 99 -5.71 5.24 -12.86
CA ILE A 99 -7.08 5.74 -12.73
C ILE A 99 -7.27 6.87 -13.75
N THR A 100 -8.20 6.66 -14.67
CA THR A 100 -8.51 7.63 -15.73
C THR A 100 -10.02 7.90 -15.72
N GLN A 101 -10.41 9.13 -15.48
CA GLN A 101 -11.82 9.54 -15.35
C GLN A 101 -12.63 8.67 -14.37
N GLY A 102 -11.97 8.27 -13.27
CA GLY A 102 -12.54 7.39 -12.24
C GLY A 102 -12.57 5.90 -12.61
N GLU A 103 -12.09 5.50 -13.77
CA GLU A 103 -12.01 4.11 -14.20
C GLU A 103 -10.64 3.52 -13.91
N LEU A 104 -10.62 2.30 -13.37
CA LEU A 104 -9.38 1.57 -13.09
C LEU A 104 -8.93 0.82 -14.33
N VAL A 105 -7.79 1.23 -14.88
CA VAL A 105 -7.14 0.60 -16.03
C VAL A 105 -5.93 -0.20 -15.54
N PRO A 106 -5.93 -1.54 -15.62
CA PRO A 106 -4.79 -2.34 -15.17
C PRO A 106 -3.51 -1.95 -15.91
N SER A 107 -2.39 -1.81 -15.19
CA SER A 107 -1.08 -1.59 -15.80
C SER A 107 -0.59 -2.89 -16.45
N THR A 108 -0.50 -2.91 -17.77
CA THR A 108 0.00 -4.07 -18.52
C THR A 108 1.47 -4.34 -18.24
N THR A 109 2.28 -3.31 -18.08
CA THR A 109 3.71 -3.42 -17.73
C THR A 109 3.88 -4.07 -16.36
N TRP A 110 3.08 -3.64 -15.38
CA TRP A 110 3.09 -4.24 -14.04
C TRP A 110 2.63 -5.70 -14.06
N GLN A 111 1.55 -6.01 -14.79
CA GLN A 111 1.07 -7.38 -14.94
C GLN A 111 2.14 -8.29 -15.58
N GLN A 112 2.83 -7.81 -16.61
CA GLN A 112 3.91 -8.54 -17.25
C GLN A 112 5.08 -8.78 -16.29
N ARG A 113 5.46 -7.79 -15.49
CA ARG A 113 6.49 -7.92 -14.44
C ARG A 113 6.15 -9.03 -13.45
N ILE A 114 4.89 -9.11 -13.02
CA ILE A 114 4.43 -10.19 -12.13
C ILE A 114 4.42 -11.53 -12.87
N ALA A 115 3.90 -11.60 -14.07
CA ALA A 115 3.82 -12.85 -14.84
C ALA A 115 5.20 -13.49 -15.09
N THR A 116 6.23 -12.65 -15.23
CA THR A 116 7.62 -13.12 -15.43
C THR A 116 8.40 -13.32 -14.12
N SER A 117 7.80 -13.06 -12.96
CA SER A 117 8.47 -13.14 -11.65
C SER A 117 8.82 -14.57 -11.20
N GLY A 118 8.26 -15.58 -11.84
CA GLY A 118 8.40 -16.98 -11.43
C GLY A 118 7.57 -17.36 -10.20
N TYR A 119 6.61 -16.52 -9.78
CA TYR A 119 5.66 -16.87 -8.74
C TYR A 119 4.79 -18.07 -9.17
N GLN A 120 4.65 -19.04 -8.28
CA GLN A 120 3.78 -20.19 -8.45
C GLN A 120 3.16 -20.54 -7.11
N GLN A 121 1.85 -20.77 -7.10
CA GLN A 121 1.13 -21.15 -5.87
C GLN A 121 1.71 -22.42 -5.25
N GLN A 122 2.13 -23.39 -6.06
CA GLN A 122 2.76 -24.63 -5.58
C GLN A 122 4.00 -24.41 -4.73
N LYS A 123 4.78 -23.33 -5.00
CA LYS A 123 5.94 -23.00 -4.17
C LYS A 123 5.51 -22.55 -2.78
N VAL A 124 4.43 -21.77 -2.71
CA VAL A 124 3.85 -21.35 -1.42
C VAL A 124 3.35 -22.56 -0.65
N ASP A 125 2.63 -23.46 -1.31
CA ASP A 125 2.08 -24.67 -0.69
C ASP A 125 3.21 -25.54 -0.11
N GLN A 126 4.31 -25.72 -0.84
CA GLN A 126 5.50 -26.45 -0.36
C GLN A 126 6.18 -25.79 0.85
N ILE A 127 6.24 -24.46 0.87
CA ILE A 127 6.76 -23.70 2.03
C ILE A 127 5.85 -23.94 3.24
N VAL A 128 4.54 -23.83 3.05
CA VAL A 128 3.55 -23.99 4.13
C VAL A 128 3.63 -25.41 4.69
N GLU A 129 3.75 -26.45 3.85
CA GLU A 129 3.96 -27.83 4.31
C GLU A 129 5.21 -27.96 5.19
N GLN A 130 6.34 -27.34 4.82
CA GLN A 130 7.56 -27.36 5.61
C GLN A 130 7.39 -26.61 6.94
N ILE A 131 6.67 -25.48 6.95
CA ILE A 131 6.39 -24.71 8.14
C ILE A 131 5.53 -25.53 9.13
N LEU A 132 4.47 -26.14 8.62
CA LEU A 132 3.59 -27.01 9.41
C LEU A 132 4.33 -28.24 9.98
N ALA A 133 5.25 -28.83 9.20
CA ALA A 133 6.08 -29.96 9.64
C ALA A 133 7.01 -29.61 10.82
N GLN A 134 7.34 -28.35 11.01
CA GLN A 134 8.10 -27.84 12.18
C GLN A 134 7.18 -27.50 13.39
N GLY A 135 5.89 -27.82 13.30
CA GLY A 135 4.92 -27.50 14.34
C GLY A 135 4.55 -26.03 14.42
N ILE A 136 4.92 -25.22 13.41
CA ILE A 136 4.51 -23.82 13.29
C ILE A 136 3.13 -23.80 12.66
N ARG A 137 2.15 -23.23 13.35
CA ARG A 137 0.78 -23.14 12.83
C ARG A 137 0.59 -21.89 11.99
N LEU A 138 0.13 -22.08 10.76
CA LEU A 138 -0.36 -21.05 9.87
C LEU A 138 -1.84 -21.31 9.57
N ASP A 139 -2.71 -20.39 9.95
CA ASP A 139 -4.13 -20.45 9.64
C ASP A 139 -4.40 -19.60 8.40
N ARG A 140 -4.94 -20.22 7.33
CA ARG A 140 -5.24 -19.48 6.07
C ARG A 140 -6.26 -18.40 6.32
N GLN A 141 -5.97 -17.18 5.86
CA GLN A 141 -6.90 -16.06 5.94
C GLN A 141 -8.11 -16.27 5.01
N PRO A 142 -9.26 -15.60 5.28
CA PRO A 142 -10.45 -15.65 4.42
C PRO A 142 -10.15 -15.34 2.95
N GLU A 143 -10.99 -15.82 2.04
CA GLU A 143 -10.81 -15.67 0.59
C GLU A 143 -10.70 -14.22 0.12
N ASP A 144 -11.32 -13.27 0.81
CA ASP A 144 -11.21 -11.84 0.51
C ASP A 144 -9.77 -11.28 0.65
N TYR A 145 -8.92 -11.99 1.40
CA TYR A 145 -7.50 -11.64 1.59
C TYR A 145 -6.57 -12.41 0.63
N GLN A 146 -7.09 -13.39 -0.10
CA GLN A 146 -6.34 -14.15 -1.08
C GLN A 146 -6.35 -13.46 -2.45
N GLY A 147 -5.44 -13.87 -3.33
CA GLY A 147 -5.37 -13.37 -4.70
C GLY A 147 -4.56 -14.30 -5.60
N PRO A 148 -4.59 -14.10 -6.91
CA PRO A 148 -3.86 -14.95 -7.86
C PRO A 148 -2.33 -14.93 -7.65
N TYR A 149 -1.83 -13.87 -7.01
CA TYR A 149 -0.41 -13.67 -6.71
C TYR A 149 -0.17 -13.34 -5.24
N LYS A 150 -1.12 -13.67 -4.37
CA LYS A 150 -1.04 -13.43 -2.94
C LYS A 150 -1.67 -14.59 -2.19
N THR A 151 -0.93 -15.16 -1.23
CA THR A 151 -1.45 -16.17 -0.32
C THR A 151 -1.18 -15.73 1.11
N SER A 152 -2.24 -15.57 1.88
CA SER A 152 -2.24 -14.94 3.20
C SER A 152 -2.62 -15.92 4.30
N PHE A 153 -1.88 -15.85 5.40
CA PHE A 153 -2.08 -16.67 6.61
C PHE A 153 -2.02 -15.80 7.86
N TYR A 154 -2.60 -16.29 8.93
CA TYR A 154 -2.33 -15.86 10.30
C TYR A 154 -1.30 -16.79 10.93
N TYR A 155 -0.22 -16.24 11.46
CA TYR A 155 0.70 -16.92 12.35
C TYR A 155 0.36 -16.56 13.79
N LEU A 156 -0.07 -17.54 14.58
CA LEU A 156 -0.35 -17.34 16.01
C LEU A 156 0.97 -17.33 16.80
N ILE A 157 1.19 -16.26 17.56
CA ILE A 157 2.43 -16.02 18.28
C ILE A 157 2.63 -17.12 19.34
N ARG A 158 3.85 -17.68 19.38
CA ARG A 158 4.33 -18.62 20.39
C ARG A 158 5.71 -18.19 20.92
N ASP A 159 6.26 -18.88 21.90
CA ASP A 159 7.51 -18.49 22.58
C ASP A 159 8.71 -18.33 21.63
N GLU A 160 8.77 -19.04 20.51
CA GLU A 160 9.86 -18.99 19.52
C GLU A 160 9.59 -18.06 18.32
N VAL A 161 8.78 -17.02 18.50
CA VAL A 161 8.28 -16.16 17.41
C VAL A 161 9.39 -15.63 16.47
N GLU A 162 10.49 -15.15 17.00
CA GLU A 162 11.60 -14.60 16.21
C GLU A 162 12.27 -15.66 15.34
N LYS A 163 12.46 -16.85 15.90
CA LYS A 163 13.02 -18.02 15.20
C LYS A 163 12.08 -18.49 14.09
N ASP A 164 10.79 -18.56 14.38
CA ASP A 164 9.77 -18.94 13.40
C ASP A 164 9.72 -17.94 12.24
N ILE A 165 9.69 -16.65 12.53
CA ILE A 165 9.71 -15.59 11.52
C ILE A 165 10.98 -15.68 10.66
N ALA A 166 12.15 -15.87 11.28
CA ALA A 166 13.39 -16.03 10.55
C ALA A 166 13.37 -17.27 9.64
N TRP A 167 12.80 -18.36 10.12
CA TRP A 167 12.64 -19.59 9.34
C TRP A 167 11.70 -19.40 8.14
N ILE A 168 10.53 -18.79 8.35
CA ILE A 168 9.55 -18.50 7.29
C ILE A 168 10.19 -17.61 6.21
N ARG A 169 10.93 -16.58 6.61
CA ARG A 169 11.66 -15.70 5.68
C ARG A 169 12.71 -16.44 4.87
N SER A 170 13.45 -17.34 5.52
CA SER A 170 14.47 -18.16 4.85
C SER A 170 13.87 -19.08 3.78
N LEU A 171 12.73 -19.71 4.06
CA LEU A 171 12.03 -20.58 3.10
C LEU A 171 11.50 -19.76 1.90
N ALA A 172 10.90 -18.60 2.16
CA ALA A 172 10.43 -17.73 1.09
C ALA A 172 11.59 -17.27 0.18
N GLU A 173 12.73 -16.89 0.77
CA GLU A 173 13.93 -16.47 0.03
C GLU A 173 14.46 -17.60 -0.85
N GLN A 174 14.58 -18.82 -0.33
CA GLN A 174 15.02 -20.00 -1.08
C GLN A 174 14.09 -20.29 -2.27
N ALA A 175 12.79 -20.12 -2.11
CA ALA A 175 11.80 -20.32 -3.17
C ALA A 175 11.69 -19.14 -4.14
N GLN A 176 12.50 -18.09 -3.96
CA GLN A 176 12.46 -16.84 -4.74
C GLN A 176 11.10 -16.13 -4.63
N LEU A 177 10.48 -16.22 -3.46
CA LEU A 177 9.28 -15.47 -3.08
C LEU A 177 9.63 -14.34 -2.11
N ARG A 178 8.74 -13.38 -2.00
CA ARG A 178 8.73 -12.40 -0.92
C ARG A 178 7.68 -12.80 0.10
N VAL A 179 8.02 -12.71 1.38
CA VAL A 179 7.07 -12.82 2.47
C VAL A 179 7.04 -11.51 3.24
N LEU A 180 5.85 -10.97 3.43
CA LEU A 180 5.59 -9.84 4.32
C LEU A 180 5.01 -10.40 5.62
N ILE A 181 5.60 -10.02 6.74
CA ILE A 181 5.16 -10.44 8.07
C ILE A 181 4.95 -9.18 8.89
N THR A 182 3.68 -8.88 9.16
CA THR A 182 3.25 -7.69 9.88
C THR A 182 2.38 -8.08 11.07
N LYS A 183 2.44 -7.32 12.16
CA LYS A 183 1.56 -7.57 13.30
C LYS A 183 0.11 -7.39 12.86
N ALA A 184 -0.72 -8.38 13.12
CA ALA A 184 -2.13 -8.35 12.79
C ALA A 184 -2.87 -7.27 13.62
N ASN A 185 -3.94 -6.73 13.03
CA ASN A 185 -4.73 -5.67 13.64
C ASN A 185 -6.10 -6.18 14.13
N PRO A 186 -6.27 -6.48 15.43
CA PRO A 186 -7.55 -6.95 15.98
C PRO A 186 -8.71 -5.96 15.78
N ALA A 187 -8.42 -4.66 15.68
CA ALA A 187 -9.45 -3.66 15.36
C ALA A 187 -9.99 -3.78 13.94
N ALA A 188 -9.23 -4.41 13.03
CA ALA A 188 -9.68 -4.77 11.69
C ALA A 188 -10.37 -6.13 11.61
N GLY A 189 -10.42 -6.90 12.71
CA GLY A 189 -11.03 -8.21 12.80
C GLY A 189 -10.05 -9.39 12.77
N ASP A 190 -8.74 -9.11 12.79
CA ASP A 190 -7.72 -10.15 12.82
C ASP A 190 -7.63 -10.82 14.22
N PRO A 191 -7.10 -12.05 14.32
CA PRO A 191 -6.89 -12.71 15.59
C PRO A 191 -5.93 -11.93 16.50
N GLU A 192 -6.22 -11.88 17.77
CA GLU A 192 -5.29 -11.36 18.78
C GLU A 192 -3.98 -12.18 18.80
N ASN A 193 -2.88 -11.54 19.16
CA ASN A 193 -1.57 -12.18 19.27
C ASN A 193 -1.16 -12.97 18.01
N SER A 194 -1.36 -12.36 16.85
CA SER A 194 -0.97 -12.95 15.57
C SER A 194 -0.17 -12.00 14.70
N TYR A 195 0.46 -12.56 13.68
CA TYR A 195 1.03 -11.85 12.55
C TYR A 195 0.30 -12.27 11.27
N ASP A 196 0.11 -11.30 10.38
CA ASP A 196 -0.19 -11.56 8.98
C ASP A 196 1.08 -12.07 8.29
N VAL A 197 0.95 -13.15 7.55
CA VAL A 197 2.04 -13.75 6.77
C VAL A 197 1.57 -13.86 5.32
N ASP A 198 2.06 -12.96 4.49
CA ASP A 198 1.67 -12.82 3.09
C ASP A 198 2.79 -13.25 2.15
N PHE A 199 2.58 -14.29 1.37
CA PHE A 199 3.50 -14.70 0.31
C PHE A 199 3.10 -14.05 -1.01
N ILE A 200 4.04 -13.33 -1.62
CA ILE A 200 3.85 -12.58 -2.86
C ILE A 200 5.06 -12.72 -3.79
N PRO A 201 4.96 -12.33 -5.08
CA PRO A 201 6.13 -12.24 -5.96
C PRO A 201 7.19 -11.28 -5.40
N LYS A 202 8.47 -11.59 -5.64
CA LYS A 202 9.57 -10.68 -5.22
C LYS A 202 9.48 -9.28 -5.79
N CYS A 203 8.88 -9.13 -6.96
CA CYS A 203 8.67 -7.84 -7.62
C CYS A 203 7.48 -7.04 -7.07
N CYS A 204 6.77 -7.54 -6.05
CA CYS A 204 5.64 -6.88 -5.39
C CYS A 204 6.03 -6.32 -4.02
N GLY A 205 5.23 -5.39 -3.52
CA GLY A 205 5.43 -4.67 -2.27
C GLY A 205 5.34 -3.16 -2.47
N LYS A 206 5.19 -2.40 -1.38
CA LYS A 206 5.09 -0.93 -1.45
C LYS A 206 6.34 -0.28 -2.06
N ASP A 207 7.52 -0.77 -1.69
CA ASP A 207 8.80 -0.36 -2.26
C ASP A 207 8.90 -0.65 -3.77
N GLN A 208 8.47 -1.83 -4.18
CA GLN A 208 8.53 -2.24 -5.58
C GLN A 208 7.58 -1.44 -6.47
N ALA A 209 6.43 -1.03 -5.94
CA ALA A 209 5.52 -0.12 -6.63
C ALA A 209 6.14 1.27 -6.85
N VAL A 210 6.84 1.81 -5.85
CA VAL A 210 7.55 3.09 -5.98
C VAL A 210 8.67 2.99 -7.00
N LEU A 211 9.51 1.95 -6.93
CA LEU A 211 10.61 1.73 -7.89
C LEU A 211 10.11 1.60 -9.32
N PHE A 212 9.01 0.86 -9.51
CA PHE A 212 8.34 0.74 -10.81
C PHE A 212 7.89 2.10 -11.35
N LEU A 213 7.24 2.91 -10.51
CA LEU A 213 6.77 4.23 -10.91
C LEU A 213 7.93 5.18 -11.23
N MET A 214 9.03 5.12 -10.47
CA MET A 214 10.23 5.89 -10.77
C MET A 214 10.82 5.51 -12.14
N GLU A 215 10.88 4.21 -12.46
CA GLU A 215 11.34 3.70 -13.74
C GLU A 215 10.43 4.14 -14.90
N GLU A 216 9.12 3.92 -14.77
CA GLU A 216 8.12 4.28 -15.79
C GLU A 216 8.06 5.79 -16.08
N LEU A 217 8.22 6.61 -15.03
CA LEU A 217 8.14 8.07 -15.11
C LEU A 217 9.50 8.74 -15.28
N LYS A 218 10.60 7.98 -15.23
CA LYS A 218 12.01 8.46 -15.32
C LYS A 218 12.32 9.51 -14.25
N LEU A 219 11.92 9.24 -13.01
CA LEU A 219 12.10 10.13 -11.87
C LEU A 219 13.26 9.69 -11.00
N ASP A 220 13.98 10.67 -10.45
CA ASP A 220 14.93 10.45 -9.38
C ASP A 220 14.24 10.34 -8.03
N LYS A 221 14.88 9.68 -7.08
CA LYS A 221 14.31 9.48 -5.74
C LYS A 221 13.97 10.80 -5.01
N GLN A 222 14.68 11.89 -5.30
CA GLN A 222 14.42 13.22 -4.71
C GLN A 222 13.07 13.79 -5.13
N GLN A 223 12.53 13.35 -6.26
CA GLN A 223 11.22 13.73 -6.78
C GLN A 223 10.09 12.87 -6.19
N VAL A 224 10.42 11.90 -5.32
CA VAL A 224 9.45 10.99 -4.71
C VAL A 224 9.19 11.34 -3.25
N LEU A 225 7.92 11.58 -2.95
CA LEU A 225 7.41 11.76 -1.60
C LEU A 225 6.54 10.56 -1.23
N ALA A 226 6.78 9.99 -0.07
CA ALA A 226 6.04 8.85 0.43
C ALA A 226 5.45 9.16 1.81
N PHE A 227 4.18 8.83 2.01
CA PHE A 227 3.45 9.06 3.25
C PHE A 227 2.85 7.76 3.76
N GLY A 228 2.94 7.54 5.07
CA GLY A 228 2.44 6.35 5.74
C GLY A 228 2.18 6.59 7.22
N ASP A 229 1.66 5.59 7.91
CA ASP A 229 1.31 5.66 9.34
C ASP A 229 1.95 4.55 10.18
N SER A 230 2.54 3.53 9.55
CA SER A 230 3.02 2.37 10.27
C SER A 230 4.31 1.77 9.69
N ALA A 231 4.89 0.79 10.39
CA ALA A 231 6.16 0.16 10.00
C ALA A 231 6.11 -0.55 8.64
N ASN A 232 4.91 -0.91 8.14
CA ASN A 232 4.74 -1.51 6.82
C ASN A 232 5.07 -0.54 5.66
N ASP A 233 5.19 0.78 5.96
CA ASP A 233 5.53 1.83 5.01
C ASP A 233 7.05 2.08 4.89
N PHE A 234 7.84 1.57 5.82
CA PHE A 234 9.27 1.84 5.86
C PHE A 234 10.00 1.35 4.60
N ALA A 235 9.55 0.24 4.02
CA ALA A 235 10.10 -0.23 2.75
C ALA A 235 9.87 0.80 1.62
N MET A 236 8.70 1.44 1.56
CA MET A 236 8.38 2.51 0.64
C MET A 236 9.24 3.76 0.90
N PHE A 237 9.42 4.13 2.17
CA PHE A 237 10.25 5.27 2.57
C PHE A 237 11.73 5.07 2.23
N ALA A 238 12.23 3.84 2.31
CA ALA A 238 13.63 3.52 2.03
C ALA A 238 14.02 3.78 0.58
N VAL A 239 13.09 3.67 -0.37
CA VAL A 239 13.34 3.90 -1.80
C VAL A 239 12.95 5.30 -2.24
N ALA A 240 12.05 5.96 -1.54
CA ALA A 240 11.71 7.37 -1.75
C ALA A 240 12.81 8.29 -1.19
N GLY A 241 13.01 9.45 -1.81
CA GLY A 241 13.91 10.48 -1.27
C GLY A 241 13.34 11.18 -0.04
N ASN A 242 12.02 11.21 0.07
CA ASN A 242 11.29 11.91 1.11
C ASN A 242 10.15 11.03 1.66
N GLY A 243 10.44 10.28 2.72
CA GLY A 243 9.45 9.50 3.47
C GLY A 243 8.97 10.25 4.72
N TYR A 244 7.69 10.16 5.03
CA TYR A 244 7.06 10.85 6.16
C TYR A 244 6.02 9.97 6.84
N LEU A 245 6.08 9.88 8.16
CA LEU A 245 4.96 9.43 8.97
C LEU A 245 4.00 10.59 9.23
N VAL A 246 2.69 10.35 9.12
CA VAL A 246 1.67 11.33 9.54
C VAL A 246 1.57 11.38 11.07
N ALA A 247 1.07 12.48 11.66
CA ALA A 247 1.07 12.66 13.10
C ALA A 247 0.25 11.61 13.90
N ASN A 248 -0.72 10.98 13.24
CA ASN A 248 -1.51 9.88 13.81
C ASN A 248 -0.87 8.50 13.64
N ALA A 249 0.35 8.42 13.16
CA ALA A 249 1.06 7.15 12.97
C ALA A 249 1.26 6.38 14.29
N ASP A 250 1.48 5.09 14.17
CA ASP A 250 1.78 4.21 15.30
C ASP A 250 2.98 4.74 16.11
N LYS A 251 2.85 4.78 17.44
CA LYS A 251 3.92 5.24 18.33
C LYS A 251 5.23 4.50 18.08
N GLN A 252 5.17 3.19 17.91
CA GLN A 252 6.34 2.37 17.64
C GLN A 252 6.97 2.73 16.29
N ALA A 253 6.17 3.01 15.28
CA ALA A 253 6.66 3.47 13.97
C ALA A 253 7.34 4.84 14.09
N ILE A 254 6.75 5.77 14.85
CA ILE A 254 7.35 7.10 15.10
C ILE A 254 8.72 6.96 15.79
N GLU A 255 8.81 6.12 16.83
CA GLU A 255 10.05 5.89 17.58
C GLU A 255 11.15 5.28 16.69
N GLN A 256 10.78 4.35 15.81
CA GLN A 256 11.73 3.67 14.92
C GLN A 256 12.20 4.54 13.74
N TYR A 257 11.29 5.29 13.13
CA TYR A 257 11.60 6.06 11.91
C TYR A 257 12.11 7.47 12.21
N GLY A 258 11.61 8.10 13.25
CA GLY A 258 12.08 9.41 13.77
C GLY A 258 11.69 10.61 12.91
N LYS A 259 11.01 10.46 11.76
CA LYS A 259 10.57 11.55 10.88
C LYS A 259 9.04 11.54 10.74
N CYS A 260 8.39 12.25 11.64
CA CYS A 260 6.94 12.38 11.74
C CYS A 260 6.51 13.83 11.47
N LEU A 261 5.40 13.99 10.77
CA LEU A 261 4.78 15.28 10.51
C LEU A 261 4.02 15.79 11.75
N ASP A 262 3.81 17.10 11.83
CA ASP A 262 3.07 17.73 12.93
C ASP A 262 1.54 17.62 12.79
N LYS A 263 1.05 17.23 11.58
CA LYS A 263 -0.37 17.15 11.26
C LYS A 263 -0.76 15.73 10.86
N PRO A 264 -1.98 15.29 11.24
CA PRO A 264 -2.46 13.97 10.91
C PRO A 264 -3.02 13.89 9.48
N TYR A 265 -3.09 12.68 8.94
CA TYR A 265 -3.78 12.34 7.69
C TYR A 265 -3.46 13.30 6.53
N CYS A 266 -4.47 13.63 5.75
CA CYS A 266 -4.36 14.55 4.60
C CYS A 266 -3.88 15.97 4.97
N HIS A 267 -4.09 16.43 6.19
CA HIS A 267 -3.49 17.69 6.65
C HIS A 267 -1.96 17.62 6.69
N GLY A 268 -1.40 16.48 7.10
CA GLY A 268 0.04 16.23 7.07
C GLY A 268 0.57 16.21 5.64
N ILE A 269 -0.06 15.45 4.76
CA ILE A 269 0.28 15.39 3.34
C ILE A 269 0.27 16.79 2.72
N LEU A 270 -0.83 17.53 2.87
CA LEU A 270 -1.00 18.87 2.34
C LEU A 270 0.07 19.86 2.84
N SER A 271 0.47 19.73 4.12
CA SER A 271 1.49 20.61 4.69
C SER A 271 2.84 20.50 3.99
N VAL A 272 3.18 19.30 3.49
CA VAL A 272 4.39 19.05 2.71
C VAL A 272 4.22 19.51 1.27
N LEU A 273 3.09 19.19 0.62
CA LEU A 273 2.86 19.55 -0.79
C LEU A 273 2.80 21.06 -1.02
N ARG A 274 2.32 21.84 -0.06
CA ARG A 274 2.33 23.32 -0.12
C ARG A 274 3.73 23.93 -0.13
N GLN A 275 4.74 23.17 0.31
CA GLN A 275 6.14 23.64 0.35
C GLN A 275 6.90 23.32 -0.95
N LEU A 276 6.30 22.53 -1.85
CA LEU A 276 6.90 22.26 -3.16
C LEU A 276 6.97 23.55 -3.98
N PRO A 277 8.09 23.78 -4.70
CA PRO A 277 8.29 24.95 -5.54
C PRO A 277 7.28 25.07 -6.67
#